data_f5cb2351e864ae94630051e7393cd332
#
_entry.id   f5cb2351e864ae94630051e7393cd332
#
_cell.length_a   1.000
_cell.length_b   1.000
_cell.length_c   1.000
_cell.angle_alpha   90.00
_cell.angle_beta   90.00
_cell.angle_gamma   90.00
#
_symmetry.space_group_name_H-M   'P 1'
#
loop_
_entity.id
_entity.type
_entity.pdbx_description
1 polymer ?
#
loop_
_entity_poly.entity_id
_entity_poly.type
_entity_poly.pdbx_seq_one_letter_code
_entity_poly.pdbx_strand_id
1 'polypeptide(L)'
;RFHQMARRPGGVPRDIAIAQAQAQIEDYKADFVDWVECELQELSNTFYSAKGGDIGEAKIDGMYRLCCQLRDTGTTMGLALLTFVSDNLCRVLEAIKSGAPYDPAMIECHIDALALARKEPYRSMSPDHFPDMTSGLKRVLDRANRYLTQD
;
A
#
# COMPACT_ATOMS: atom_id res chain seq x y z
N ARG A 1 16.38 7.89 -26.75
CA ARG A 1 15.26 7.94 -27.71
C ARG A 1 14.61 9.32 -27.74
N PHE A 2 14.29 9.87 -26.61
CA PHE A 2 13.70 11.20 -26.45
C PHE A 2 14.65 12.30 -26.97
N HIS A 3 15.91 12.26 -26.60
CA HIS A 3 16.93 13.22 -27.07
C HIS A 3 17.18 13.13 -28.58
N GLN A 4 17.08 11.95 -29.16
CA GLN A 4 17.24 11.75 -30.60
C GLN A 4 16.09 12.36 -31.40
N MET A 5 14.88 12.28 -30.89
CA MET A 5 13.71 12.89 -31.54
C MET A 5 13.79 14.42 -31.55
N ALA A 6 14.27 15.01 -30.46
CA ALA A 6 14.42 16.47 -30.34
C ALA A 6 15.50 17.05 -31.25
N ARG A 7 16.44 16.23 -31.76
CA ARG A 7 17.55 16.67 -32.62
C ARG A 7 17.30 16.50 -34.12
N ARG A 8 16.22 15.83 -34.51
CA ARG A 8 15.93 15.60 -35.94
C ARG A 8 15.33 16.88 -36.56
N PRO A 9 15.77 17.27 -37.78
CA PRO A 9 15.09 18.32 -38.52
C PRO A 9 13.60 17.95 -38.71
N GLY A 10 12.70 18.83 -38.33
CA GLY A 10 11.25 18.55 -38.32
C GLY A 10 10.75 17.78 -37.11
N GLY A 11 11.57 17.60 -36.09
CA GLY A 11 11.16 16.97 -34.83
C GLY A 11 10.29 17.88 -33.97
N VAL A 12 9.65 17.31 -32.93
CA VAL A 12 8.81 18.02 -31.98
C VAL A 12 9.64 19.04 -31.21
N PRO A 13 9.20 20.29 -31.06
CA PRO A 13 9.89 21.27 -30.22
C PRO A 13 10.07 20.74 -28.79
N ARG A 14 11.17 21.14 -28.15
CA ARG A 14 11.53 20.67 -26.82
C ARG A 14 10.41 20.86 -25.79
N ASP A 15 9.77 22.02 -25.82
CA ASP A 15 8.69 22.36 -24.88
C ASP A 15 7.49 21.41 -25.04
N ILE A 16 7.12 21.10 -26.28
CA ILE A 16 6.03 20.16 -26.58
C ILE A 16 6.42 18.74 -26.15
N ALA A 17 7.68 18.35 -26.40
CA ALA A 17 8.18 17.03 -26.01
C ALA A 17 8.18 16.84 -24.48
N ILE A 18 8.56 17.87 -23.72
CA ILE A 18 8.51 17.87 -22.25
C ILE A 18 7.06 17.77 -21.78
N ALA A 19 6.15 18.55 -22.37
CA ALA A 19 4.73 18.51 -22.01
C ALA A 19 4.10 17.15 -22.29
N GLN A 20 4.47 16.50 -23.41
CA GLN A 20 4.02 15.13 -23.73
C GLN A 20 4.54 14.10 -22.73
N ALA A 21 5.81 14.20 -22.33
CA ALA A 21 6.40 13.31 -21.33
C ALA A 21 5.70 13.47 -19.97
N GLN A 22 5.42 14.71 -19.56
CA GLN A 22 4.70 14.99 -18.31
C GLN A 22 3.28 14.44 -18.37
N ALA A 23 2.58 14.59 -19.48
CA ALA A 23 1.23 14.04 -19.67
C ALA A 23 1.23 12.51 -19.54
N GLN A 24 2.24 11.82 -20.11
CA GLN A 24 2.38 10.37 -19.96
C GLN A 24 2.61 9.96 -18.52
N ILE A 25 3.43 10.71 -17.77
CA ILE A 25 3.67 10.43 -16.35
C ILE A 25 2.38 10.58 -15.55
N GLU A 26 1.58 11.62 -15.81
CA GLU A 26 0.29 11.83 -15.14
C GLU A 26 -0.71 10.71 -15.48
N ASP A 27 -0.73 10.22 -16.73
CA ASP A 27 -1.56 9.09 -17.13
C ASP A 27 -1.17 7.81 -16.37
N TYR A 28 0.13 7.53 -16.21
CA TYR A 28 0.61 6.41 -15.40
C TYR A 28 0.20 6.53 -13.94
N LYS A 29 0.26 7.73 -13.38
CA LYS A 29 -0.17 7.98 -11.99
C LYS A 29 -1.66 7.74 -11.82
N ALA A 30 -2.48 8.18 -12.77
CA ALA A 30 -3.92 7.97 -12.74
C ALA A 30 -4.26 6.47 -12.79
N ASP A 31 -3.65 5.72 -13.70
CA ASP A 31 -3.82 4.26 -13.81
C ASP A 31 -3.38 3.56 -12.52
N PHE A 32 -2.31 4.02 -11.91
CA PHE A 32 -1.81 3.49 -10.65
C PHE A 32 -2.79 3.72 -9.50
N VAL A 33 -3.38 4.91 -9.41
CA VAL A 33 -4.38 5.23 -8.39
C VAL A 33 -5.60 4.31 -8.52
N ASP A 34 -6.08 4.09 -9.74
CA ASP A 34 -7.19 3.17 -10.00
C ASP A 34 -6.83 1.74 -9.58
N TRP A 35 -5.61 1.31 -9.86
CA TRP A 35 -5.12 0.00 -9.44
C TRP A 35 -5.10 -0.12 -7.90
N VAL A 36 -4.59 0.89 -7.19
CA VAL A 36 -4.57 0.93 -5.72
C VAL A 36 -5.98 0.79 -5.16
N GLU A 37 -6.94 1.53 -5.73
CA GLU A 37 -8.34 1.46 -5.28
C GLU A 37 -8.90 0.04 -5.44
N CYS A 38 -8.62 -0.64 -6.55
CA CYS A 38 -9.05 -2.02 -6.77
C CYS A 38 -8.42 -2.99 -5.78
N GLU A 39 -7.11 -2.86 -5.53
CA GLU A 39 -6.39 -3.72 -4.58
C GLU A 39 -6.90 -3.52 -3.15
N LEU A 40 -7.14 -2.29 -2.73
CA LEU A 40 -7.69 -1.99 -1.42
C LEU A 40 -9.11 -2.50 -1.26
N GLN A 41 -9.92 -2.41 -2.29
CA GLN A 41 -11.27 -2.95 -2.28
C GLN A 41 -11.26 -4.46 -2.12
N GLU A 42 -10.37 -5.16 -2.84
CA GLU A 42 -10.21 -6.60 -2.73
C GLU A 42 -9.74 -7.03 -1.33
N LEU A 43 -8.78 -6.31 -0.77
CA LEU A 43 -8.29 -6.53 0.59
C LEU A 43 -9.41 -6.39 1.61
N SER A 44 -10.18 -5.31 1.52
CA SER A 44 -11.31 -5.02 2.39
C SER A 44 -12.39 -6.09 2.28
N ASN A 45 -12.74 -6.47 1.05
CA ASN A 45 -13.73 -7.51 0.78
C ASN A 45 -13.32 -8.87 1.37
N THR A 46 -12.04 -9.23 1.22
CA THR A 46 -11.50 -10.47 1.78
C THR A 46 -11.61 -10.49 3.29
N PHE A 47 -11.25 -9.38 3.94
CA PHE A 47 -11.34 -9.24 5.39
C PHE A 47 -12.79 -9.34 5.87
N TYR A 48 -13.68 -8.54 5.31
CA TYR A 48 -15.08 -8.48 5.77
C TYR A 48 -15.87 -9.73 5.41
N SER A 49 -15.45 -10.52 4.42
CA SER A 49 -16.10 -11.78 4.09
C SER A 49 -15.91 -12.86 5.17
N ALA A 50 -14.97 -12.65 6.10
CA ALA A 50 -14.67 -13.59 7.18
C ALA A 50 -15.32 -13.21 8.51
N LYS A 51 -16.34 -12.35 8.49
CA LYS A 51 -17.03 -11.86 9.69
C LYS A 51 -17.58 -13.00 10.53
N GLY A 52 -17.21 -13.03 11.82
CA GLY A 52 -17.79 -13.93 12.81
C GLY A 52 -17.20 -15.32 12.89
N GLY A 53 -16.10 -15.61 12.19
CA GLY A 53 -15.46 -16.92 12.23
C GLY A 53 -13.96 -16.86 12.06
N ASP A 54 -13.36 -18.04 12.04
CA ASP A 54 -11.96 -18.21 11.68
C ASP A 54 -11.80 -17.81 10.22
N ILE A 55 -10.89 -16.86 9.95
CA ILE A 55 -10.68 -16.34 8.60
C ILE A 55 -10.16 -17.41 7.64
N GLY A 56 -9.43 -18.40 8.15
CA GLY A 56 -8.82 -19.43 7.34
C GLY A 56 -7.52 -19.02 6.68
N GLU A 57 -6.65 -19.99 6.48
CA GLU A 57 -5.30 -19.77 5.95
C GLU A 57 -5.29 -19.16 4.55
N ALA A 58 -6.21 -19.59 3.66
CA ALA A 58 -6.28 -19.11 2.30
C ALA A 58 -6.58 -17.59 2.21
N LYS A 59 -7.45 -17.09 3.08
CA LYS A 59 -7.76 -15.64 3.12
C LYS A 59 -6.62 -14.84 3.71
N ILE A 60 -5.94 -15.35 4.72
CA ILE A 60 -4.73 -14.71 5.29
C ILE A 60 -3.65 -14.61 4.20
N ASP A 61 -3.39 -15.68 3.47
CA ASP A 61 -2.41 -15.69 2.38
C ASP A 61 -2.79 -14.70 1.27
N GLY A 62 -4.06 -14.62 0.93
CA GLY A 62 -4.58 -13.66 -0.06
C GLY A 62 -4.39 -12.22 0.38
N MET A 63 -4.72 -11.89 1.62
CA MET A 63 -4.50 -10.55 2.17
C MET A 63 -3.01 -10.21 2.23
N TYR A 64 -2.18 -11.16 2.64
CA TYR A 64 -0.73 -10.98 2.67
C TYR A 64 -0.17 -10.61 1.30
N ARG A 65 -0.57 -11.36 0.26
CA ARG A 65 -0.14 -11.09 -1.11
C ARG A 65 -0.54 -9.70 -1.58
N LEU A 66 -1.78 -9.28 -1.33
CA LEU A 66 -2.27 -7.95 -1.68
C LEU A 66 -1.48 -6.85 -0.98
N CYS A 67 -1.21 -7.02 0.31
CA CYS A 67 -0.41 -6.06 1.09
C CYS A 67 1.02 -5.93 0.58
N CYS A 68 1.65 -7.05 0.23
CA CYS A 68 3.01 -7.03 -0.34
C CYS A 68 3.04 -6.29 -1.68
N GLN A 69 2.05 -6.49 -2.52
CA GLN A 69 1.93 -5.76 -3.80
C GLN A 69 1.74 -4.26 -3.59
N LEU A 70 0.87 -3.88 -2.66
CA LEU A 70 0.64 -2.47 -2.30
C LEU A 70 1.92 -1.82 -1.76
N ARG A 71 2.63 -2.50 -0.87
CA ARG A 71 3.90 -2.02 -0.31
C ARG A 71 4.95 -1.80 -1.41
N ASP A 72 5.16 -2.80 -2.25
CA ASP A 72 6.22 -2.76 -3.26
C ASP A 72 5.93 -1.70 -4.33
N THR A 73 4.69 -1.61 -4.78
CA THR A 73 4.27 -0.60 -5.74
C THR A 73 4.26 0.79 -5.13
N GLY A 74 3.83 0.92 -3.89
CA GLY A 74 3.89 2.18 -3.13
C GLY A 74 5.32 2.70 -3.01
N THR A 75 6.28 1.83 -2.73
CA THR A 75 7.70 2.16 -2.69
C THR A 75 8.17 2.68 -4.05
N THR A 76 7.86 1.97 -5.11
CA THR A 76 8.26 2.34 -6.48
C THR A 76 7.70 3.72 -6.88
N MET A 77 6.47 4.02 -6.48
CA MET A 77 5.79 5.27 -6.84
C MET A 77 6.02 6.41 -5.86
N GLY A 78 6.80 6.19 -4.79
CA GLY A 78 7.10 7.21 -3.80
C GLY A 78 5.93 7.57 -2.88
N LEU A 79 5.01 6.64 -2.65
CA LEU A 79 3.83 6.85 -1.80
C LEU A 79 4.14 6.41 -0.36
N ALA A 80 4.87 7.25 0.35
CA ALA A 80 5.51 6.90 1.63
C ALA A 80 4.50 6.43 2.70
N LEU A 81 3.36 7.11 2.84
CA LEU A 81 2.38 6.72 3.84
C LEU A 81 1.70 5.41 3.49
N LEU A 82 1.28 5.24 2.24
CA LEU A 82 0.68 3.99 1.77
C LEU A 82 1.63 2.81 1.97
N THR A 83 2.90 2.99 1.63
CA THR A 83 3.97 2.00 1.81
C THR A 83 4.11 1.60 3.28
N PHE A 84 4.17 2.58 4.17
CA PHE A 84 4.31 2.33 5.61
C PHE A 84 3.15 1.48 6.15
N VAL A 85 1.91 1.85 5.86
CA VAL A 85 0.73 1.15 6.37
C VAL A 85 0.66 -0.27 5.79
N SER A 86 0.91 -0.40 4.50
CA SER A 86 0.91 -1.71 3.83
C SER A 86 2.00 -2.64 4.38
N ASP A 87 3.21 -2.11 4.61
CA ASP A 87 4.31 -2.87 5.19
C ASP A 87 3.98 -3.33 6.61
N ASN A 88 3.42 -2.44 7.41
CA ASN A 88 3.04 -2.77 8.79
C ASN A 88 1.99 -3.89 8.82
N LEU A 89 0.99 -3.83 7.93
CA LEU A 89 -0.01 -4.90 7.81
C LEU A 89 0.61 -6.21 7.32
N CYS A 90 1.52 -6.17 6.35
CA CYS A 90 2.26 -7.36 5.92
C CYS A 90 2.92 -8.05 7.10
N ARG A 91 3.58 -7.30 7.98
CA ARG A 91 4.27 -7.84 9.14
C ARG A 91 3.32 -8.43 10.18
N VAL A 92 2.16 -7.81 10.39
CA VAL A 92 1.11 -8.36 11.26
C VAL A 92 0.61 -9.70 10.70
N LEU A 93 0.35 -9.75 9.39
CA LEU A 93 -0.09 -10.99 8.74
C LEU A 93 0.99 -12.08 8.78
N GLU A 94 2.25 -11.72 8.63
CA GLU A 94 3.38 -12.65 8.80
C GLU A 94 3.40 -13.24 10.22
N ALA A 95 3.18 -12.41 11.23
CA ALA A 95 3.11 -12.88 12.62
C ALA A 95 1.97 -13.88 12.81
N ILE A 96 0.80 -13.60 12.24
CA ILE A 96 -0.35 -14.52 12.29
C ILE A 96 -0.03 -15.83 11.56
N LYS A 97 0.59 -15.78 10.40
CA LYS A 97 1.02 -16.97 9.66
C LYS A 97 2.05 -17.79 10.43
N SER A 98 2.83 -17.17 11.31
CA SER A 98 3.83 -17.81 12.15
C SER A 98 3.30 -18.28 13.49
N GLY A 99 2.01 -18.10 13.76
CA GLY A 99 1.36 -18.65 14.96
C GLY A 99 0.74 -17.63 15.92
N ALA A 100 0.88 -16.32 15.66
CA ALA A 100 0.18 -15.33 16.46
C ALA A 100 -1.35 -15.47 16.27
N PRO A 101 -2.15 -15.25 17.32
CA PRO A 101 -3.60 -15.35 17.19
C PRO A 101 -4.15 -14.33 16.21
N TYR A 102 -5.14 -14.76 15.42
CA TYR A 102 -5.88 -13.85 14.56
C TYR A 102 -6.81 -12.99 15.41
N ASP A 103 -6.59 -11.68 15.36
CA ASP A 103 -7.44 -10.68 16.00
C ASP A 103 -7.96 -9.72 14.91
N PRO A 104 -9.27 -9.76 14.60
CA PRO A 104 -9.82 -8.90 13.54
C PRO A 104 -9.58 -7.41 13.79
N ALA A 105 -9.53 -6.97 15.04
CA ALA A 105 -9.29 -5.55 15.37
C ALA A 105 -7.90 -5.09 14.88
N MET A 106 -6.90 -5.95 14.92
CA MET A 106 -5.55 -5.65 14.43
C MET A 106 -5.55 -5.40 12.91
N ILE A 107 -6.34 -6.15 12.18
CA ILE A 107 -6.45 -6.01 10.72
C ILE A 107 -7.31 -4.79 10.37
N GLU A 108 -8.44 -4.62 11.05
CA GLU A 108 -9.38 -3.54 10.76
C GLU A 108 -8.74 -2.16 10.92
N CYS A 109 -7.93 -1.95 11.95
CA CYS A 109 -7.23 -0.68 12.15
C CYS A 109 -6.27 -0.37 10.99
N HIS A 110 -5.66 -1.38 10.39
CA HIS A 110 -4.82 -1.20 9.20
C HIS A 110 -5.65 -0.89 7.95
N ILE A 111 -6.79 -1.55 7.79
CA ILE A 111 -7.70 -1.28 6.67
C ILE A 111 -8.23 0.16 6.75
N ASP A 112 -8.59 0.63 7.94
CA ASP A 112 -9.00 2.01 8.17
C ASP A 112 -7.86 3.00 7.86
N ALA A 113 -6.63 2.68 8.28
CA ALA A 113 -5.45 3.49 7.98
C ALA A 113 -5.15 3.52 6.48
N LEU A 114 -5.32 2.41 5.77
CA LEU A 114 -5.17 2.34 4.31
C LEU A 114 -6.23 3.19 3.59
N ALA A 115 -7.44 3.22 4.10
CA ALA A 115 -8.52 4.05 3.55
C ALA A 115 -8.18 5.55 3.62
N LEU A 116 -7.43 5.97 4.63
CA LEU A 116 -6.90 7.32 4.73
C LEU A 116 -5.67 7.50 3.82
N ALA A 117 -4.71 6.56 3.92
CA ALA A 117 -3.42 6.65 3.24
C ALA A 117 -3.51 6.61 1.72
N ARG A 118 -4.62 6.10 1.16
CA ARG A 118 -4.85 6.08 -0.30
C ARG A 118 -5.21 7.43 -0.89
N LYS A 119 -5.64 8.38 -0.05
CA LYS A 119 -6.16 9.68 -0.50
C LYS A 119 -5.05 10.69 -0.72
N GLU A 120 -5.24 11.57 -1.72
CA GLU A 120 -4.44 12.78 -1.80
C GLU A 120 -4.89 13.81 -0.75
N PRO A 121 -3.97 14.58 -0.19
CA PRO A 121 -2.51 14.57 -0.43
C PRO A 121 -1.74 13.58 0.44
N TYR A 122 -2.40 12.76 1.22
CA TYR A 122 -1.80 11.96 2.31
C TYR A 122 -0.87 10.86 1.83
N ARG A 123 -1.19 10.22 0.70
CA ARG A 123 -0.52 8.98 0.25
C ARG A 123 1.00 9.13 0.05
N SER A 124 1.47 10.32 -0.34
CA SER A 124 2.91 10.60 -0.53
C SER A 124 3.56 11.31 0.64
N MET A 125 2.78 11.66 1.68
CA MET A 125 3.32 12.30 2.88
C MET A 125 4.12 11.31 3.70
N SER A 126 5.13 11.82 4.42
CA SER A 126 5.89 11.01 5.36
C SER A 126 5.00 10.51 6.50
N PRO A 127 5.20 9.25 6.96
CA PRO A 127 4.53 8.76 8.16
C PRO A 127 4.70 9.66 9.39
N ASP A 128 5.78 10.43 9.47
CA ASP A 128 6.07 11.36 10.57
C ASP A 128 5.01 12.47 10.71
N HIS A 129 4.24 12.74 9.65
CA HIS A 129 3.12 13.68 9.72
C HIS A 129 1.88 13.11 10.42
N PHE A 130 1.87 11.81 10.72
CA PHE A 130 0.76 11.10 11.36
C PHE A 130 1.26 10.30 12.56
N PRO A 131 1.85 10.97 13.58
CA PRO A 131 2.53 10.26 14.68
C PRO A 131 1.62 9.35 15.49
N ASP A 132 0.38 9.74 15.73
CA ASP A 132 -0.57 8.93 16.51
C ASP A 132 -0.94 7.65 15.75
N MET A 133 -1.23 7.76 14.46
CA MET A 133 -1.54 6.62 13.62
C MET A 133 -0.34 5.67 13.50
N THR A 134 0.83 6.20 13.19
CA THR A 134 2.03 5.38 12.98
C THR A 134 2.48 4.69 14.25
N SER A 135 2.48 5.37 15.39
CA SER A 135 2.81 4.74 16.67
C SER A 135 1.76 3.72 17.10
N GLY A 136 0.48 3.98 16.81
CA GLY A 136 -0.60 3.03 17.07
C GLY A 136 -0.43 1.74 16.27
N LEU A 137 -0.15 1.85 14.98
CA LEU A 137 0.07 0.68 14.11
C LEU A 137 1.32 -0.10 14.52
N LYS A 138 2.40 0.60 14.91
CA LYS A 138 3.60 -0.06 15.43
C LYS A 138 3.32 -0.85 16.70
N ARG A 139 2.51 -0.30 17.62
CA ARG A 139 2.11 -1.02 18.84
C ARG A 139 1.30 -2.28 18.53
N VAL A 140 0.43 -2.22 17.53
CA VAL A 140 -0.32 -3.41 17.06
C VAL A 140 0.65 -4.49 16.58
N LEU A 141 1.63 -4.12 15.77
CA LEU A 141 2.64 -5.06 15.29
C LEU A 141 3.47 -5.65 16.44
N ASP A 142 3.92 -4.81 17.36
CA ASP A 142 4.68 -5.26 18.53
C ASP A 142 3.88 -6.25 19.36
N ARG A 143 2.59 -6.01 19.52
CA ARG A 143 1.69 -6.93 20.22
C ARG A 143 1.59 -8.28 19.51
N ALA A 144 1.45 -8.27 18.18
CA ALA A 144 1.42 -9.51 17.40
C ALA A 144 2.73 -10.30 17.53
N ASN A 145 3.87 -9.60 17.47
CA ASN A 145 5.19 -10.22 17.58
C ASN A 145 5.47 -10.80 18.96
N ARG A 146 4.89 -10.23 20.02
CA ARG A 146 5.08 -10.75 21.39
C ARG A 146 4.55 -12.16 21.54
N TYR A 147 3.53 -12.55 20.80
CA TYR A 147 3.04 -13.93 20.81
C TYR A 147 4.07 -14.93 20.28
N LEU A 148 4.98 -14.48 19.42
CA LEU A 148 6.00 -15.33 18.80
C LEU A 148 7.23 -15.52 19.69
N THR A 149 7.41 -14.71 20.72
CA THR A 149 8.58 -14.70 21.61
C THR A 149 8.26 -15.26 23.01
N GLN A 150 7.06 -15.79 23.21
CA GLN A 150 6.60 -16.31 24.51
C GLN A 150 6.87 -17.82 24.73
N ASP A 151 7.80 -18.39 24.01
CA ASP A 151 8.22 -19.80 24.21
C ASP A 151 9.24 -19.92 25.33
#